data_9f725ad2db2908cc8d9ea683b81411dd
#
_entry.id   9f725ad2db2908cc8d9ea683b81411dd
#
_cell.length_a   1.000
_cell.length_b   1.000
_cell.length_c   1.000
_cell.angle_alpha   90.00
_cell.angle_beta   90.00
_cell.angle_gamma   90.00
#
_symmetry.space_group_name_H-M   'P 1'
#
loop_
_entity.id
_entity.type
_entity.pdbx_description
1 polymer ?
#
loop_
_entity_poly.entity_id
_entity_poly.type
_entity_poly.pdbx_seq_one_letter_code
_entity_poly.pdbx_strand_id
1 'polypeptide(L)'
;VPTLMSLMDNKPFQIPTKTKRGIDDVLGQAQLAVEIETRLKKGVKPSEVAYDLTGTLHDLRSELLVPGHIFTAELLQLTGTPDLIEISGAGRVSDIPFEGRWSHALGAPNLSSQVTAKFELTPASLKTLNIGLPEGSLSGAAEGALRLDIAENKPVAFEVTSDLTGARLQ
;
A
#
# COMPACT_ATOMS: atom_id res chain seq x y z
N VAL A 1 14.18 -0.92 -6.75
CA VAL A 1 12.73 -1.20 -6.79
C VAL A 1 12.29 -1.92 -8.06
N PRO A 2 12.73 -1.56 -9.31
CA PRO A 2 12.38 -2.37 -10.49
C PRO A 2 12.70 -3.86 -10.33
N THR A 3 13.84 -4.19 -9.73
CA THR A 3 14.24 -5.59 -9.46
C THR A 3 13.30 -6.29 -8.47
N LEU A 4 12.85 -5.58 -7.43
CA LEU A 4 11.87 -6.10 -6.47
C LEU A 4 10.51 -6.36 -7.15
N MET A 5 10.04 -5.40 -7.95
CA MET A 5 8.79 -5.54 -8.69
C MET A 5 8.87 -6.70 -9.70
N SER A 6 10.02 -6.89 -10.35
CA SER A 6 10.27 -8.03 -11.22
C SER A 6 10.27 -9.37 -10.46
N LEU A 7 10.81 -9.40 -9.24
CA LEU A 7 10.74 -10.59 -8.37
C LEU A 7 9.28 -10.89 -7.97
N MET A 8 8.52 -9.85 -7.63
CA MET A 8 7.10 -9.98 -7.25
C MET A 8 6.20 -10.35 -8.44
N ASP A 9 6.63 -10.13 -9.68
CA ASP A 9 5.91 -10.57 -10.89
C ASP A 9 6.08 -12.08 -11.17
N ASN A 10 7.11 -12.71 -10.60
CA ASN A 10 7.31 -14.15 -10.73
C ASN A 10 6.41 -14.95 -9.78
N LYS A 11 6.20 -16.24 -10.10
CA LYS A 11 5.52 -17.15 -9.18
C LYS A 11 6.34 -17.30 -7.87
N PRO A 12 5.69 -17.32 -6.71
CA PRO A 12 4.24 -17.39 -6.49
C PRO A 12 3.49 -16.06 -6.48
N PHE A 13 4.18 -14.92 -6.54
CA PHE A 13 3.57 -13.61 -6.27
C PHE A 13 2.71 -13.07 -7.42
N GLN A 14 3.26 -12.89 -8.61
CA GLN A 14 2.58 -12.43 -9.84
C GLN A 14 1.76 -11.14 -9.67
N ILE A 15 2.18 -10.22 -8.79
CA ILE A 15 1.41 -9.01 -8.46
C ILE A 15 1.40 -7.99 -9.61
N PRO A 16 2.54 -7.61 -10.22
CA PRO A 16 2.54 -6.61 -11.30
C PRO A 16 1.78 -7.04 -12.54
N THR A 17 1.91 -8.31 -12.98
CA THR A 17 1.22 -8.84 -14.15
C THR A 17 -0.30 -8.72 -14.03
N LYS A 18 -0.84 -8.92 -12.81
CA LYS A 18 -2.28 -8.81 -12.57
C LYS A 18 -2.79 -7.38 -12.54
N THR A 19 -1.96 -6.42 -12.15
CA THR A 19 -2.35 -5.01 -12.07
C THR A 19 -2.26 -4.28 -13.41
N LYS A 20 -1.63 -4.86 -14.45
CA LYS A 20 -1.36 -4.24 -15.76
C LYS A 20 -0.62 -2.90 -15.66
N ARG A 21 0.14 -2.66 -14.59
CA ARG A 21 0.91 -1.43 -14.35
C ARG A 21 2.38 -1.67 -14.65
N GLY A 22 3.04 -0.69 -15.24
CA GLY A 22 4.45 -0.76 -15.60
C GLY A 22 5.36 -0.85 -14.36
N ILE A 23 6.37 -1.71 -14.42
CA ILE A 23 7.35 -1.90 -13.36
C ILE A 23 8.30 -0.71 -13.27
N ASP A 24 8.51 -0.02 -14.40
CA ASP A 24 9.50 1.05 -14.53
C ASP A 24 9.09 2.40 -13.89
N ASP A 25 7.83 2.50 -13.45
CA ASP A 25 7.26 3.75 -12.96
C ASP A 25 7.33 3.91 -11.43
N VAL A 26 8.03 2.99 -10.74
CA VAL A 26 8.31 3.07 -9.31
C VAL A 26 9.82 3.20 -9.10
N LEU A 27 10.26 4.37 -8.69
CA LEU A 27 11.65 4.65 -8.34
C LEU A 27 11.90 4.36 -6.86
N GLY A 28 13.13 3.98 -6.50
CA GLY A 28 13.55 3.73 -5.11
C GLY A 28 14.52 2.56 -5.00
N GLN A 29 14.90 2.24 -3.76
CA GLN A 29 15.79 1.14 -3.41
C GLN A 29 15.10 0.17 -2.46
N ALA A 30 15.46 -1.12 -2.52
CA ALA A 30 14.96 -2.14 -1.61
C ALA A 30 16.12 -2.93 -1.01
N GLN A 31 16.05 -3.16 0.30
CA GLN A 31 16.91 -4.11 1.02
C GLN A 31 16.01 -5.22 1.55
N LEU A 32 16.33 -6.46 1.22
CA LEU A 32 15.51 -7.61 1.56
C LEU A 32 16.35 -8.68 2.26
N ALA A 33 15.77 -9.30 3.27
CA ALA A 33 16.23 -10.52 3.90
C ALA A 33 15.11 -11.58 3.81
N VAL A 34 15.48 -12.79 3.41
CA VAL A 34 14.53 -13.91 3.31
C VAL A 34 15.07 -15.06 4.13
N GLU A 35 14.29 -15.51 5.10
CA GLU A 35 14.53 -16.75 5.82
C GLU A 35 13.60 -17.84 5.24
N ILE A 36 14.15 -18.98 4.86
CA ILE A 36 13.42 -20.07 4.22
C ILE A 36 13.54 -21.31 5.08
N GLU A 37 12.44 -21.87 5.49
CA GLU A 37 12.36 -23.15 6.19
C GLU A 37 11.67 -24.19 5.30
N THR A 38 12.38 -25.28 4.99
CA THR A 38 11.83 -26.36 4.17
C THR A 38 12.41 -27.72 4.56
N ARG A 39 11.62 -28.76 4.36
CA ARG A 39 12.12 -30.14 4.52
C ARG A 39 12.87 -30.58 3.27
N LEU A 40 14.10 -31.07 3.44
CA LEU A 40 14.92 -31.61 2.35
C LEU A 40 14.38 -32.98 1.92
N LYS A 41 13.42 -33.00 1.01
CA LYS A 41 12.88 -34.20 0.37
C LYS A 41 12.69 -33.99 -1.13
N LYS A 42 12.72 -35.07 -1.94
CA LYS A 42 12.36 -34.98 -3.36
C LYS A 42 10.87 -34.56 -3.50
N GLY A 43 10.60 -33.58 -4.37
CA GLY A 43 9.24 -33.19 -4.73
C GLY A 43 8.54 -32.31 -3.67
N VAL A 44 9.28 -31.44 -2.97
CA VAL A 44 8.69 -30.41 -2.09
C VAL A 44 7.72 -29.54 -2.90
N LYS A 45 6.49 -29.44 -2.45
CA LYS A 45 5.48 -28.55 -3.05
C LYS A 45 5.69 -27.12 -2.57
N PRO A 46 5.39 -26.08 -3.35
CA PRO A 46 5.45 -24.68 -2.91
C PRO A 46 4.70 -24.40 -1.61
N SER A 47 3.58 -25.09 -1.38
CA SER A 47 2.77 -24.98 -0.15
C SER A 47 3.41 -25.62 1.09
N GLU A 48 4.54 -26.33 0.94
CA GLU A 48 5.29 -26.95 2.04
C GLU A 48 6.53 -26.14 2.43
N VAL A 49 6.75 -25.00 1.75
CA VAL A 49 7.85 -24.07 2.02
C VAL A 49 7.34 -22.95 2.86
N ALA A 50 7.82 -22.85 4.10
CA ALA A 50 7.63 -21.66 4.91
C ALA A 50 8.75 -20.66 4.61
N TYR A 51 8.44 -19.39 4.53
CA TYR A 51 9.42 -18.32 4.43
C TYR A 51 8.93 -17.08 5.16
N ASP A 52 9.87 -16.35 5.70
CA ASP A 52 9.68 -15.03 6.25
C ASP A 52 10.53 -14.05 5.46
N LEU A 53 9.88 -13.05 4.88
CA LEU A 53 10.49 -11.96 4.16
C LEU A 53 10.43 -10.71 5.03
N THR A 54 11.56 -10.09 5.25
CA THR A 54 11.65 -8.78 5.88
C THR A 54 12.48 -7.84 5.01
N GLY A 55 12.18 -6.57 5.05
CA GLY A 55 12.95 -5.61 4.28
C GLY A 55 12.56 -4.17 4.51
N THR A 56 13.30 -3.30 3.85
CA THR A 56 13.07 -1.87 3.82
C THR A 56 13.06 -1.38 2.38
N LEU A 57 12.17 -0.43 2.12
CA LEU A 57 12.08 0.29 0.85
C LEU A 57 12.49 1.74 1.11
N HIS A 58 13.45 2.24 0.36
CA HIS A 58 14.03 3.58 0.53
C HIS A 58 13.74 4.45 -0.69
N ASP A 59 13.51 5.74 -0.44
CA ASP A 59 13.38 6.79 -1.44
C ASP A 59 12.36 6.45 -2.55
N LEU A 60 11.21 5.92 -2.12
CA LEU A 60 10.14 5.55 -3.04
C LEU A 60 9.50 6.80 -3.65
N ARG A 61 9.35 6.79 -4.97
CA ARG A 61 8.57 7.75 -5.73
C ARG A 61 7.78 7.05 -6.83
N SER A 62 6.50 7.36 -6.92
CA SER A 62 5.63 6.82 -7.97
C SER A 62 4.49 7.78 -8.29
N GLU A 63 4.13 7.86 -9.58
CA GLU A 63 2.96 8.58 -10.08
C GLU A 63 1.80 7.61 -10.40
N LEU A 64 2.02 6.31 -10.27
CA LEU A 64 1.05 5.27 -10.59
C LEU A 64 0.32 4.68 -9.39
N LEU A 65 0.95 4.71 -8.20
CA LEU A 65 0.36 4.07 -7.00
C LEU A 65 -0.92 4.78 -6.57
N VAL A 66 -0.97 6.09 -6.71
CA VAL A 66 -2.18 6.89 -6.45
C VAL A 66 -2.51 7.69 -7.70
N PRO A 67 -3.55 7.35 -8.46
CA PRO A 67 -3.87 8.01 -9.72
C PRO A 67 -4.03 9.52 -9.58
N GLY A 68 -3.28 10.28 -10.39
CA GLY A 68 -3.30 11.74 -10.39
C GLY A 68 -2.47 12.40 -9.28
N HIS A 69 -1.76 11.62 -8.47
CA HIS A 69 -0.96 12.12 -7.35
C HIS A 69 0.44 11.49 -7.35
N ILE A 70 1.41 12.25 -6.86
CA ILE A 70 2.76 11.75 -6.62
C ILE A 70 2.81 11.13 -5.23
N PHE A 71 3.11 9.83 -5.18
CA PHE A 71 3.41 9.12 -3.93
C PHE A 71 4.91 9.18 -3.66
N THR A 72 5.31 9.52 -2.44
CA THR A 72 6.70 9.48 -1.99
C THR A 72 6.78 8.91 -0.58
N ALA A 73 7.85 8.15 -0.31
CA ALA A 73 8.18 7.69 1.04
C ALA A 73 9.70 7.52 1.17
N GLU A 74 10.28 8.06 2.23
CA GLU A 74 11.72 7.93 2.50
C GLU A 74 12.07 6.52 2.95
N LEU A 75 11.24 5.93 3.81
CA LEU A 75 11.44 4.60 4.36
C LEU A 75 10.11 3.91 4.60
N LEU A 76 9.93 2.72 4.01
CA LEU A 76 8.84 1.82 4.35
C LEU A 76 9.39 0.46 4.79
N GLN A 77 8.70 -0.17 5.72
CA GLN A 77 8.94 -1.54 6.16
C GLN A 77 8.18 -2.51 5.27
N LEU A 78 8.82 -3.60 4.89
CA LEU A 78 8.22 -4.70 4.14
C LEU A 78 8.30 -5.98 4.98
N THR A 79 7.18 -6.67 5.11
CA THR A 79 7.13 -8.03 5.66
C THR A 79 6.35 -8.93 4.73
N GLY A 80 6.69 -10.22 4.72
CA GLY A 80 5.99 -11.18 3.88
C GLY A 80 6.08 -12.60 4.44
N THR A 81 4.98 -13.33 4.29
CA THR A 81 4.83 -14.76 4.57
C THR A 81 4.21 -15.43 3.34
N PRO A 82 4.08 -16.76 3.28
CA PRO A 82 3.36 -17.43 2.20
C PRO A 82 1.92 -16.94 1.96
N ASP A 83 1.29 -16.37 3.00
CA ASP A 83 -0.12 -15.99 2.94
C ASP A 83 -0.36 -14.49 2.80
N LEU A 84 0.63 -13.65 3.18
CA LEU A 84 0.43 -12.20 3.30
C LEU A 84 1.72 -11.45 2.96
N ILE A 85 1.61 -10.37 2.20
CA ILE A 85 2.63 -9.31 2.09
C ILE A 85 2.08 -8.04 2.70
N GLU A 86 2.91 -7.33 3.44
CA GLU A 86 2.58 -6.06 4.08
C GLU A 86 3.69 -5.03 3.86
N ILE A 87 3.29 -3.80 3.57
CA ILE A 87 4.19 -2.63 3.50
C ILE A 87 3.59 -1.56 4.40
N SER A 88 4.39 -1.00 5.31
CA SER A 88 3.94 0.02 6.25
C SER A 88 4.96 1.11 6.47
N GLY A 89 4.51 2.29 6.85
CA GLY A 89 5.36 3.44 7.18
C GLY A 89 4.72 4.77 6.84
N ALA A 90 5.52 5.81 6.95
CA ALA A 90 5.13 7.18 6.66
C ALA A 90 5.53 7.58 5.23
N GLY A 91 4.72 8.44 4.61
CA GLY A 91 4.96 8.97 3.29
C GLY A 91 4.14 10.22 2.99
N ARG A 92 4.09 10.60 1.73
CA ARG A 92 3.28 11.71 1.24
C ARG A 92 2.54 11.31 -0.03
N VAL A 93 1.32 11.77 -0.14
CA VAL A 93 0.56 11.76 -1.40
C VAL A 93 0.40 13.22 -1.83
N SER A 94 1.12 13.63 -2.89
CA SER A 94 1.36 15.03 -3.20
C SER A 94 1.94 15.75 -1.97
N ASP A 95 1.26 16.75 -1.43
CA ASP A 95 1.70 17.50 -0.25
C ASP A 95 1.12 16.97 1.07
N ILE A 96 0.30 15.93 1.05
CA ILE A 96 -0.38 15.40 2.23
C ILE A 96 0.47 14.31 2.88
N PRO A 97 1.00 14.54 4.09
CA PRO A 97 1.68 13.49 4.85
C PRO A 97 0.67 12.46 5.34
N PHE A 98 1.08 11.21 5.36
CA PHE A 98 0.30 10.10 5.90
C PHE A 98 1.21 9.09 6.62
N GLU A 99 0.62 8.31 7.49
CA GLU A 99 1.17 7.05 7.99
C GLU A 99 0.20 5.94 7.60
N GLY A 100 0.71 4.88 6.98
CA GLY A 100 -0.17 3.89 6.41
C GLY A 100 0.41 2.49 6.31
N ARG A 101 -0.49 1.57 5.95
CA ARG A 101 -0.20 0.16 5.74
C ARG A 101 -0.95 -0.31 4.51
N TRP A 102 -0.25 -0.99 3.65
CA TRP A 102 -0.81 -1.80 2.57
C TRP A 102 -0.58 -3.27 2.87
N SER A 103 -1.60 -4.09 2.68
CA SER A 103 -1.51 -5.54 2.81
C SER A 103 -2.12 -6.24 1.61
N HIS A 104 -1.57 -7.39 1.23
CA HIS A 104 -2.04 -8.21 0.12
C HIS A 104 -2.03 -9.69 0.50
N ALA A 105 -3.21 -10.32 0.44
CA ALA A 105 -3.35 -11.74 0.69
C ALA A 105 -2.87 -12.55 -0.53
N LEU A 106 -1.96 -13.53 -0.32
CA LEU A 106 -1.34 -14.33 -1.37
C LEU A 106 -2.02 -15.69 -1.57
N GLY A 107 -2.52 -16.29 -0.51
CA GLY A 107 -3.07 -17.66 -0.51
C GLY A 107 -4.57 -17.76 -0.77
N ALA A 108 -5.28 -16.65 -0.86
CA ALA A 108 -6.74 -16.64 -1.02
C ALA A 108 -7.18 -16.79 -2.48
N PRO A 109 -8.29 -17.52 -2.77
CA PRO A 109 -8.81 -17.64 -4.13
C PRO A 109 -9.28 -16.30 -4.72
N ASN A 110 -9.62 -15.32 -3.88
CA ASN A 110 -9.93 -13.95 -4.27
C ASN A 110 -8.83 -13.04 -3.71
N LEU A 111 -7.82 -12.76 -4.52
CA LEU A 111 -6.74 -11.86 -4.16
C LEU A 111 -7.31 -10.46 -3.84
N SER A 112 -7.08 -10.00 -2.65
CA SER A 112 -7.50 -8.67 -2.19
C SER A 112 -6.34 -7.93 -1.55
N SER A 113 -6.28 -6.64 -1.82
CA SER A 113 -5.40 -5.72 -1.12
C SER A 113 -6.23 -4.80 -0.25
N GLN A 114 -5.67 -4.43 0.88
CA GLN A 114 -6.23 -3.41 1.76
C GLN A 114 -5.19 -2.33 2.01
N VAL A 115 -5.63 -1.08 1.98
CA VAL A 115 -4.84 0.07 2.41
C VAL A 115 -5.53 0.70 3.59
N THR A 116 -4.78 0.96 4.65
CA THR A 116 -5.23 1.81 5.76
C THR A 116 -4.22 2.94 5.93
N ALA A 117 -4.68 4.15 6.16
CA ALA A 117 -3.80 5.28 6.38
C ALA A 117 -4.44 6.31 7.33
N LYS A 118 -3.58 7.00 8.08
CA LYS A 118 -3.93 8.18 8.86
C LYS A 118 -3.31 9.40 8.21
N PHE A 119 -4.05 10.49 8.15
CA PHE A 119 -3.60 11.75 7.57
C PHE A 119 -4.30 12.93 8.25
N GLU A 120 -3.80 14.13 8.02
CA GLU A 120 -4.46 15.32 8.51
C GLU A 120 -5.62 15.73 7.58
N LEU A 121 -6.82 15.70 8.11
CA LEU A 121 -8.03 16.12 7.41
C LEU A 121 -8.18 17.65 7.52
N THR A 122 -7.92 18.34 6.43
CA THR A 122 -8.01 19.79 6.28
C THR A 122 -8.81 20.13 5.02
N PRO A 123 -9.28 21.36 4.84
CA PRO A 123 -9.87 21.79 3.57
C PRO A 123 -8.94 21.54 2.36
N ALA A 124 -7.64 21.70 2.55
CA ALA A 124 -6.65 21.48 1.50
C ALA A 124 -6.52 19.97 1.15
N SER A 125 -6.43 19.08 2.16
CA SER A 125 -6.34 17.65 1.92
C SER A 125 -7.63 17.09 1.28
N LEU A 126 -8.80 17.56 1.69
CA LEU A 126 -10.08 17.21 1.06
C LEU A 126 -10.10 17.57 -0.43
N LYS A 127 -9.64 18.77 -0.76
CA LYS A 127 -9.58 19.24 -2.15
C LYS A 127 -8.59 18.43 -2.97
N THR A 128 -7.38 18.20 -2.44
CA THR A 128 -6.33 17.44 -3.13
C THR A 128 -6.77 15.99 -3.37
N LEU A 129 -7.38 15.34 -2.38
CA LEU A 129 -7.84 13.95 -2.50
C LEU A 129 -9.20 13.82 -3.20
N ASN A 130 -9.79 14.95 -3.65
CA ASN A 130 -11.09 15.01 -4.29
C ASN A 130 -12.20 14.34 -3.44
N ILE A 131 -12.12 14.52 -2.13
CA ILE A 131 -13.16 14.07 -1.19
C ILE A 131 -14.29 15.07 -1.24
N GLY A 132 -15.44 14.64 -1.75
CA GLY A 132 -16.56 15.48 -2.15
C GLY A 132 -17.35 16.13 -0.98
N LEU A 133 -16.70 17.00 -0.20
CA LEU A 133 -17.39 17.92 0.70
C LEU A 133 -17.52 19.30 0.03
N PRO A 134 -18.64 20.01 0.23
CA PRO A 134 -18.79 21.36 -0.27
C PRO A 134 -17.68 22.30 0.22
N GLU A 135 -17.24 23.24 -0.61
CA GLU A 135 -16.24 24.23 -0.21
C GLU A 135 -16.75 25.03 1.01
N GLY A 136 -15.89 25.21 2.01
CA GLY A 136 -16.23 25.92 3.25
C GLY A 136 -16.96 25.08 4.30
N SER A 137 -17.35 23.84 4.00
CA SER A 137 -18.05 22.98 4.98
C SER A 137 -17.14 22.49 6.12
N LEU A 138 -15.82 22.54 5.96
CA LEU A 138 -14.84 22.19 6.98
C LEU A 138 -13.91 23.37 7.23
N SER A 139 -13.58 23.63 8.49
CA SER A 139 -12.52 24.55 8.93
C SER A 139 -11.71 23.92 10.05
N GLY A 140 -10.42 24.30 10.16
CA GLY A 140 -9.49 23.69 11.10
C GLY A 140 -8.85 22.40 10.53
N ALA A 141 -8.33 21.56 11.43
CA ALA A 141 -7.69 20.31 11.12
C ALA A 141 -8.12 19.21 12.08
N ALA A 142 -8.28 17.99 11.60
CA ALA A 142 -8.59 16.80 12.41
C ALA A 142 -7.79 15.60 11.90
N GLU A 143 -7.66 14.54 12.69
CA GLU A 143 -7.15 13.27 12.20
C GLU A 143 -8.20 12.60 11.31
N GLY A 144 -7.82 12.23 10.11
CA GLY A 144 -8.59 11.40 9.19
C GLY A 144 -8.01 10.00 9.10
N ALA A 145 -8.86 8.99 9.06
CA ALA A 145 -8.49 7.61 8.78
C ALA A 145 -9.10 7.17 7.45
N LEU A 146 -8.25 6.68 6.55
CA LEU A 146 -8.61 6.14 5.25
C LEU A 146 -8.57 4.62 5.28
N ARG A 147 -9.55 3.98 4.67
CA ARG A 147 -9.55 2.57 4.33
C ARG A 147 -9.90 2.39 2.86
N LEU A 148 -9.08 1.61 2.14
CA LEU A 148 -9.36 1.16 0.78
C LEU A 148 -9.36 -0.36 0.76
N ASP A 149 -10.40 -0.95 0.20
CA ASP A 149 -10.46 -2.38 -0.09
C ASP A 149 -10.44 -2.56 -1.62
N ILE A 150 -9.39 -3.22 -2.11
CA ILE A 150 -9.12 -3.43 -3.53
C ILE A 150 -9.23 -4.92 -3.80
N ALA A 151 -10.23 -5.34 -4.55
CA ALA A 151 -10.43 -6.72 -4.95
C ALA A 151 -10.46 -6.84 -6.49
N GLU A 152 -10.04 -8.00 -6.99
CA GLU A 152 -10.07 -8.28 -8.42
C GLU A 152 -11.51 -8.19 -8.96
N ASN A 153 -11.68 -7.50 -10.09
CA ASN A 153 -12.96 -7.31 -10.76
C ASN A 153 -14.09 -6.66 -9.93
N LYS A 154 -13.74 -5.91 -8.88
CA LYS A 154 -14.68 -5.10 -8.09
C LYS A 154 -14.27 -3.63 -8.11
N PRO A 155 -15.23 -2.71 -8.01
CA PRO A 155 -14.90 -1.32 -7.73
C PRO A 155 -14.11 -1.21 -6.42
N VAL A 156 -13.15 -0.29 -6.36
CA VAL A 156 -12.42 -0.01 -5.12
C VAL A 156 -13.41 0.56 -4.11
N ALA A 157 -13.54 -0.10 -2.97
CA ALA A 157 -14.29 0.44 -1.84
C ALA A 157 -13.39 1.42 -1.07
N PHE A 158 -13.92 2.58 -0.77
CA PHE A 158 -13.21 3.70 -0.17
C PHE A 158 -14.02 4.25 1.00
N GLU A 159 -13.39 4.40 2.15
CA GLU A 159 -14.00 4.95 3.37
C GLU A 159 -13.02 5.93 4.03
N VAL A 160 -13.52 7.09 4.42
CA VAL A 160 -12.79 8.05 5.27
C VAL A 160 -13.62 8.32 6.50
N THR A 161 -13.00 8.19 7.67
CA THR A 161 -13.58 8.46 8.97
C THR A 161 -12.78 9.51 9.73
N SER A 162 -13.42 10.29 10.57
CA SER A 162 -12.82 11.27 11.47
C SER A 162 -13.75 11.54 12.64
N ASP A 163 -13.20 11.79 13.82
CA ASP A 163 -13.96 12.27 14.98
C ASP A 163 -14.13 13.79 14.95
N LEU A 164 -13.52 14.47 13.97
CA LEU A 164 -13.51 15.92 13.76
C LEU A 164 -12.95 16.72 14.94
N THR A 165 -12.18 16.07 15.83
CA THR A 165 -11.52 16.78 16.94
C THR A 165 -10.52 17.78 16.40
N GLY A 166 -10.72 19.07 16.64
CA GLY A 166 -9.91 20.17 16.11
C GLY A 166 -10.44 20.81 14.83
N ALA A 167 -11.44 20.19 14.19
CA ALA A 167 -12.15 20.74 13.05
C ALA A 167 -13.57 21.21 13.40
N ARG A 168 -14.16 22.01 12.53
CA ARG A 168 -15.56 22.47 12.63
C ARG A 168 -16.24 22.27 11.29
N LEU A 169 -17.43 21.69 11.31
CA LEU A 169 -18.37 21.71 10.19
C LEU A 169 -19.19 23.00 10.22
N GLN A 170 -19.31 23.62 9.05
CA GLN A 170 -20.12 24.85 8.84
C GLN A 170 -21.28 24.54 7.91
#